data_f8a7ab2ed3c53fec7f76045b0e2dfadf
#
_entry.id   f8a7ab2ed3c53fec7f76045b0e2dfadf
#
_cell.length_a   1.000
_cell.length_b   1.000
_cell.length_c   1.000
_cell.angle_alpha   90.00
_cell.angle_beta   90.00
_cell.angle_gamma   90.00
#
_symmetry.space_group_name_H-M   'P 1'
#
loop_
_entity.id
_entity.type
_entity.pdbx_description
1 polymer ?
#
loop_
_entity_poly.entity_id
_entity_poly.type
_entity_poly.pdbx_seq_one_letter_code
_entity_poly.pdbx_strand_id
1 'polypeptide(L)'
;MKTEKMKVLLYLKKIGLDKLGKAPIMGRITLGRSIAQFSCKLSCNPDLWNPRESRMDGKSREAVEINGRLENLLLSIQSAYLSLIAKGQPFDATDVKELFQGSVQARCRLIERLDMLLREKESHIGIDIKEVHLFRKYICRELQRPIPVREQIFLYGSGSIN
;
A
#
# COMPACT_ATOMS: atom_id res chain seq x y z
N MET A 1 -2.19 -18.66 -25.40
CA MET A 1 -3.27 -17.83 -24.82
C MET A 1 -2.92 -16.36 -25.03
N LYS A 2 -3.79 -15.54 -25.64
CA LYS A 2 -3.59 -14.08 -25.68
C LYS A 2 -3.78 -13.55 -24.26
N THR A 3 -2.73 -13.14 -23.60
CA THR A 3 -2.79 -12.42 -22.33
C THR A 3 -3.44 -11.05 -22.60
N GLU A 4 -4.69 -10.90 -22.20
CA GLU A 4 -5.40 -9.63 -22.31
C GLU A 4 -4.73 -8.60 -21.40
N LYS A 5 -4.43 -7.42 -21.95
CA LYS A 5 -3.74 -6.35 -21.23
C LYS A 5 -4.67 -5.75 -20.16
N MET A 6 -4.29 -5.85 -18.90
CA MET A 6 -5.00 -5.19 -17.80
C MET A 6 -4.84 -3.67 -17.89
N LYS A 7 -5.93 -2.94 -17.66
CA LYS A 7 -5.95 -1.47 -17.50
C LYS A 7 -6.51 -1.12 -16.15
N VAL A 8 -5.87 -0.19 -15.46
CA VAL A 8 -6.35 0.38 -14.20
C VAL A 8 -6.57 1.87 -14.40
N LEU A 9 -7.74 2.35 -14.00
CA LEU A 9 -8.11 3.77 -14.03
C LEU A 9 -8.48 4.21 -12.62
N LEU A 10 -7.87 5.29 -12.14
CA LEU A 10 -8.25 5.96 -10.91
C LEU A 10 -9.03 7.23 -11.26
N TYR A 11 -10.13 7.48 -10.53
CA TYR A 11 -11.01 8.61 -10.80
C TYR A 11 -11.70 9.08 -9.52
N LEU A 12 -12.17 10.33 -9.52
CA LEU A 12 -12.97 10.86 -8.42
C LEU A 12 -14.45 10.53 -8.60
N LYS A 13 -15.08 10.09 -7.54
CA LYS A 13 -16.54 10.00 -7.46
C LYS A 13 -17.08 11.37 -7.04
N LYS A 14 -17.56 12.16 -8.01
CA LYS A 14 -18.06 13.53 -7.76
C LYS A 14 -19.32 13.58 -6.88
N ILE A 15 -20.05 12.47 -6.77
CA ILE A 15 -21.25 12.36 -5.93
C ILE A 15 -20.82 11.79 -4.56
N GLY A 16 -21.19 12.47 -3.47
CA GLY A 16 -20.85 12.04 -2.10
C GLY A 16 -19.55 12.65 -1.60
N LEU A 17 -19.45 13.98 -1.72
CA LEU A 17 -18.40 14.74 -1.03
C LEU A 17 -18.52 14.53 0.48
N ASP A 18 -17.39 14.45 1.17
CA ASP A 18 -17.37 14.40 2.63
C ASP A 18 -17.72 15.78 3.23
N LYS A 19 -17.80 15.85 4.57
CA LYS A 19 -18.10 17.10 5.29
C LYS A 19 -17.06 18.22 5.06
N LEU A 20 -15.88 17.86 4.52
CA LEU A 20 -14.79 18.77 4.20
C LEU A 20 -14.72 19.11 2.71
N GLY A 21 -15.73 18.72 1.92
CA GLY A 21 -15.78 18.95 0.47
C GLY A 21 -14.83 18.06 -0.33
N LYS A 22 -14.24 17.01 0.27
CA LYS A 22 -13.35 16.08 -0.43
C LYS A 22 -14.14 14.98 -1.13
N ALA A 23 -13.70 14.61 -2.33
CA ALA A 23 -14.27 13.52 -3.12
C ALA A 23 -13.51 12.21 -2.90
N PRO A 24 -14.21 11.07 -2.75
CA PRO A 24 -13.54 9.78 -2.65
C PRO A 24 -12.92 9.37 -3.98
N ILE A 25 -11.71 8.80 -3.90
CA ILE A 25 -10.99 8.25 -5.04
C ILE A 25 -11.42 6.79 -5.23
N MET A 26 -11.85 6.48 -6.44
CA MET A 26 -12.26 5.15 -6.86
C MET A 26 -11.30 4.60 -7.91
N GLY A 27 -11.18 3.28 -7.97
CA GLY A 27 -10.42 2.59 -8.99
C GLY A 27 -11.30 1.64 -9.81
N ARG A 28 -10.92 1.45 -11.06
CA ARG A 28 -11.54 0.51 -12.00
C ARG A 28 -10.46 -0.33 -12.67
N ILE A 29 -10.54 -1.64 -12.49
CA ILE A 29 -9.72 -2.62 -13.21
C ILE A 29 -10.54 -3.08 -14.42
N THR A 30 -9.93 -3.11 -15.59
CA THR A 30 -10.51 -3.63 -16.82
C THR A 30 -9.58 -4.70 -17.37
N LEU A 31 -10.11 -5.91 -17.59
CA LEU A 31 -9.40 -7.03 -18.18
C LEU A 31 -10.30 -7.67 -19.25
N GLY A 32 -9.95 -7.46 -20.51
CA GLY A 32 -10.80 -7.87 -21.61
C GLY A 32 -12.19 -7.23 -21.55
N ARG A 33 -13.20 -8.06 -21.37
CA ARG A 33 -14.61 -7.64 -21.23
C ARG A 33 -15.06 -7.49 -19.78
N SER A 34 -14.26 -7.96 -18.82
CA SER A 34 -14.59 -7.88 -17.39
C SER A 34 -14.14 -6.54 -16.79
N ILE A 35 -14.93 -6.03 -15.86
CA ILE A 35 -14.69 -4.77 -15.17
C ILE A 35 -14.96 -4.96 -13.67
N ALA A 36 -14.01 -4.58 -12.83
CA ALA A 36 -14.16 -4.55 -11.39
C ALA A 36 -13.87 -3.14 -10.84
N GLN A 37 -14.77 -2.63 -9.99
CA GLN A 37 -14.60 -1.34 -9.32
C GLN A 37 -14.24 -1.56 -7.85
N PHE A 38 -13.45 -0.63 -7.30
CA PHE A 38 -13.04 -0.66 -5.90
C PHE A 38 -12.85 0.76 -5.35
N SER A 39 -12.91 0.90 -4.04
CA SER A 39 -12.58 2.16 -3.36
C SER A 39 -11.10 2.15 -2.97
N CYS A 40 -10.41 3.27 -3.24
CA CYS A 40 -9.03 3.46 -2.78
C CYS A 40 -8.95 3.79 -1.28
N LYS A 41 -10.10 4.03 -0.62
CA LYS A 41 -10.18 4.51 0.77
C LYS A 41 -9.39 5.80 1.02
N LEU A 42 -9.28 6.61 0.00
CA LEU A 42 -8.65 7.93 -0.01
C LEU A 42 -9.65 8.94 -0.56
N SER A 43 -9.55 10.16 -0.10
CA SER A 43 -10.32 11.30 -0.62
C SER A 43 -9.39 12.49 -0.83
N CYS A 44 -9.72 13.33 -1.79
CA CYS A 44 -8.96 14.56 -2.06
C CYS A 44 -9.87 15.70 -2.51
N ASN A 45 -9.33 16.92 -2.51
CA ASN A 45 -10.03 18.05 -3.09
C ASN A 45 -10.18 17.85 -4.60
N PRO A 46 -11.43 17.92 -5.13
CA PRO A 46 -11.69 17.74 -6.57
C PRO A 46 -10.92 18.72 -7.47
N ASP A 47 -10.69 19.95 -7.01
CA ASP A 47 -10.00 20.99 -7.77
C ASP A 47 -8.50 20.68 -8.01
N LEU A 48 -7.92 19.83 -7.15
CA LEU A 48 -6.53 19.42 -7.23
C LEU A 48 -6.34 18.07 -7.93
N TRP A 49 -7.40 17.47 -8.45
CA TRP A 49 -7.32 16.20 -9.12
C TRP A 49 -7.05 16.32 -10.61
N ASN A 50 -5.99 15.69 -11.09
CA ASN A 50 -5.67 15.60 -12.51
C ASN A 50 -6.24 14.29 -13.10
N PRO A 51 -7.33 14.36 -13.89
CA PRO A 51 -7.94 13.16 -14.44
C PRO A 51 -7.07 12.46 -15.50
N ARG A 52 -6.19 13.20 -16.18
CA ARG A 52 -5.31 12.64 -17.21
C ARG A 52 -4.21 11.79 -16.61
N GLU A 53 -3.64 12.24 -15.50
CA GLU A 53 -2.58 11.54 -14.78
C GLU A 53 -3.10 10.61 -13.71
N SER A 54 -4.40 10.69 -13.37
CA SER A 54 -5.03 9.92 -12.29
C SER A 54 -4.34 10.12 -10.94
N ARG A 55 -3.94 11.37 -10.65
CA ARG A 55 -3.24 11.77 -9.41
C ARG A 55 -3.61 13.19 -8.98
N MET A 56 -3.21 13.58 -7.78
CA MET A 56 -3.32 14.95 -7.31
C MET A 56 -2.22 15.83 -7.91
N ASP A 57 -2.59 17.02 -8.34
CA ASP A 57 -1.66 18.06 -8.75
C ASP A 57 -1.05 18.78 -7.52
N GLY A 58 0.15 19.35 -7.73
CA GLY A 58 0.85 20.11 -6.72
C GLY A 58 1.89 19.33 -5.92
N LYS A 59 2.65 20.05 -5.10
CA LYS A 59 3.75 19.53 -4.26
C LYS A 59 3.44 19.63 -2.77
N SER A 60 2.16 19.79 -2.40
CA SER A 60 1.76 19.82 -1.01
C SER A 60 2.03 18.48 -0.34
N ARG A 61 2.27 18.48 0.97
CA ARG A 61 2.48 17.24 1.75
C ARG A 61 1.34 16.24 1.53
N GLU A 62 0.09 16.75 1.48
CA GLU A 62 -1.09 15.92 1.23
C GLU A 62 -1.05 15.28 -0.17
N ALA A 63 -0.70 16.05 -1.22
CA ALA A 63 -0.60 15.53 -2.57
C ALA A 63 0.49 14.43 -2.68
N VAL A 64 1.65 14.64 -2.08
CA VAL A 64 2.74 13.66 -2.06
C VAL A 64 2.30 12.38 -1.33
N GLU A 65 1.64 12.51 -0.18
CA GLU A 65 1.17 11.35 0.60
C GLU A 65 0.10 10.56 -0.16
N ILE A 66 -0.92 11.23 -0.71
CA ILE A 66 -2.00 10.57 -1.46
C ILE A 66 -1.44 9.91 -2.71
N ASN A 67 -0.59 10.60 -3.47
CA ASN A 67 0.02 10.05 -4.68
C ASN A 67 0.89 8.82 -4.38
N GLY A 68 1.67 8.85 -3.31
CA GLY A 68 2.46 7.70 -2.85
C GLY A 68 1.58 6.50 -2.46
N ARG A 69 0.44 6.73 -1.80
CA ARG A 69 -0.51 5.66 -1.47
C ARG A 69 -1.18 5.09 -2.72
N LEU A 70 -1.52 5.93 -3.70
CA LEU A 70 -2.09 5.48 -4.98
C LEU A 70 -1.09 4.65 -5.77
N GLU A 71 0.18 5.02 -5.78
CA GLU A 71 1.25 4.28 -6.44
C GLU A 71 1.47 2.89 -5.81
N ASN A 72 1.53 2.81 -4.49
CA ASN A 72 1.60 1.54 -3.77
C ASN A 72 0.38 0.64 -4.06
N LEU A 73 -0.81 1.22 -4.20
CA LEU A 73 -2.02 0.50 -4.54
C LEU A 73 -1.95 -0.05 -5.97
N LEU A 74 -1.47 0.73 -6.93
CA LEU A 74 -1.27 0.28 -8.31
C LEU A 74 -0.26 -0.87 -8.39
N LEU A 75 0.85 -0.79 -7.65
CA LEU A 75 1.83 -1.87 -7.54
C LEU A 75 1.23 -3.14 -6.96
N SER A 76 0.36 -3.02 -5.95
CA SER A 76 -0.33 -4.17 -5.36
C SER A 76 -1.29 -4.85 -6.34
N ILE A 77 -2.01 -4.06 -7.14
CA ILE A 77 -2.89 -4.58 -8.20
C ILE A 77 -2.06 -5.29 -9.27
N GLN A 78 -0.94 -4.71 -9.68
CA GLN A 78 -0.06 -5.32 -10.67
C GLN A 78 0.56 -6.62 -10.18
N SER A 79 0.98 -6.68 -8.92
CA SER A 79 1.49 -7.89 -8.29
C SER A 79 0.43 -9.00 -8.24
N ALA A 80 -0.82 -8.66 -7.90
CA ALA A 80 -1.92 -9.61 -7.92
C ALA A 80 -2.20 -10.16 -9.32
N TYR A 81 -2.20 -9.29 -10.32
CA TYR A 81 -2.37 -9.66 -11.72
C TYR A 81 -1.27 -10.63 -12.20
N LEU A 82 0.00 -10.32 -11.93
CA LEU A 82 1.12 -11.18 -12.28
C LEU A 82 1.06 -12.54 -11.57
N SER A 83 0.62 -12.56 -10.32
CA SER A 83 0.42 -13.79 -9.56
C SER A 83 -0.66 -14.70 -10.17
N LEU A 84 -1.73 -14.11 -10.70
CA LEU A 84 -2.78 -14.87 -11.38
C LEU A 84 -2.31 -15.41 -12.74
N ILE A 85 -1.53 -14.61 -13.50
CA ILE A 85 -0.90 -15.11 -14.74
C ILE A 85 0.00 -16.31 -14.45
N ALA A 86 0.81 -16.24 -13.39
CA ALA A 86 1.74 -17.32 -13.03
C ALA A 86 1.01 -18.62 -12.64
N LYS A 87 -0.24 -18.55 -12.15
CA LYS A 87 -1.07 -19.73 -11.85
C LYS A 87 -1.58 -20.44 -13.12
N GLY A 88 -1.57 -19.78 -14.27
CA GLY A 88 -1.97 -20.37 -15.56
C GLY A 88 -3.46 -20.71 -15.69
N GLN A 89 -4.30 -20.32 -14.73
CA GLN A 89 -5.75 -20.52 -14.78
C GLN A 89 -6.45 -19.31 -15.39
N PRO A 90 -7.62 -19.47 -16.03
CA PRO A 90 -8.41 -18.35 -16.47
C PRO A 90 -8.87 -17.52 -15.27
N PHE A 91 -8.78 -16.21 -15.37
CA PHE A 91 -9.20 -15.27 -14.34
C PHE A 91 -9.76 -13.99 -14.97
N ASP A 92 -10.50 -13.23 -14.19
CA ASP A 92 -11.14 -11.97 -14.61
C ASP A 92 -10.71 -10.77 -13.74
N ALA A 93 -11.31 -9.59 -13.99
CA ALA A 93 -11.01 -8.39 -13.22
C ALA A 93 -11.45 -8.48 -11.75
N THR A 94 -12.44 -9.33 -11.44
CA THR A 94 -12.94 -9.55 -10.09
C THR A 94 -11.91 -10.35 -9.28
N ASP A 95 -11.34 -11.40 -9.88
CA ASP A 95 -10.29 -12.20 -9.24
C ASP A 95 -9.07 -11.35 -8.87
N VAL A 96 -8.66 -10.44 -9.79
CA VAL A 96 -7.57 -9.50 -9.51
C VAL A 96 -7.93 -8.61 -8.32
N LYS A 97 -9.16 -8.07 -8.30
CA LYS A 97 -9.65 -7.22 -7.21
C LYS A 97 -9.66 -7.97 -5.88
N GLU A 98 -10.19 -9.17 -5.83
CA GLU A 98 -10.26 -9.97 -4.61
C GLU A 98 -8.87 -10.32 -4.08
N LEU A 99 -7.97 -10.72 -4.98
CA LEU A 99 -6.61 -11.07 -4.58
C LEU A 99 -5.85 -9.86 -4.02
N PHE A 100 -5.89 -8.70 -4.68
CA PHE A 100 -5.19 -7.52 -4.17
C PHE A 100 -5.82 -6.99 -2.88
N GLN A 101 -7.15 -6.99 -2.75
CA GLN A 101 -7.83 -6.59 -1.52
C GLN A 101 -7.55 -7.57 -0.37
N GLY A 102 -7.54 -8.86 -0.63
CA GLY A 102 -7.17 -9.88 0.33
C GLY A 102 -5.72 -9.77 0.79
N SER A 103 -4.79 -9.55 -0.13
CA SER A 103 -3.36 -9.36 0.18
C SER A 103 -3.09 -8.08 0.98
N VAL A 104 -3.79 -6.98 0.67
CA VAL A 104 -3.68 -5.72 1.42
C VAL A 104 -4.23 -5.89 2.84
N GLN A 105 -5.39 -6.54 3.00
CA GLN A 105 -5.97 -6.81 4.32
C GLN A 105 -5.09 -7.74 5.16
N ALA A 106 -4.53 -8.79 4.54
CA ALA A 106 -3.61 -9.70 5.22
C ALA A 106 -2.34 -8.98 5.70
N ARG A 107 -1.76 -8.10 4.86
CA ARG A 107 -0.60 -7.28 5.24
C ARG A 107 -0.93 -6.32 6.39
N CYS A 108 -2.06 -5.62 6.34
CA CYS A 108 -2.48 -4.72 7.42
C CYS A 108 -2.63 -5.48 8.74
N ARG A 109 -3.32 -6.62 8.74
CA ARG A 109 -3.48 -7.46 9.93
C ARG A 109 -2.16 -7.99 10.47
N LEU A 110 -1.24 -8.39 9.59
CA LEU A 110 0.07 -8.86 9.97
C LEU A 110 0.88 -7.75 10.66
N ILE A 111 0.87 -6.55 10.09
CA ILE A 111 1.58 -5.39 10.63
C ILE A 111 1.00 -4.98 11.99
N GLU A 112 -0.32 -4.87 12.11
CA GLU A 112 -1.00 -4.58 13.37
C GLU A 112 -0.64 -5.61 14.45
N ARG A 113 -0.65 -6.90 14.08
CA ARG A 113 -0.28 -7.98 14.99
C ARG A 113 1.18 -7.91 15.42
N LEU A 114 2.08 -7.55 14.50
CA LEU A 114 3.50 -7.39 14.79
C LEU A 114 3.77 -6.16 15.65
N ASP A 115 3.09 -5.03 15.39
CA ASP A 115 3.20 -3.85 16.23
C ASP A 115 2.68 -4.10 17.65
N MET A 116 1.62 -4.89 17.81
CA MET A 116 1.13 -5.35 19.12
C MET A 116 2.17 -6.21 19.85
N LEU A 117 2.74 -7.20 19.16
CA LEU A 117 3.77 -8.09 19.73
C LEU A 117 5.04 -7.33 20.12
N LEU A 118 5.43 -6.33 19.31
CA LEU A 118 6.59 -5.48 19.63
C LEU A 118 6.33 -4.63 20.88
N ARG A 119 5.14 -4.01 20.99
CA ARG A 119 4.77 -3.25 22.20
C ARG A 119 4.70 -4.12 23.45
N GLU A 120 4.16 -5.33 23.34
CA GLU A 120 4.12 -6.30 24.41
C GLU A 120 5.53 -6.69 24.86
N LYS A 121 6.47 -6.90 23.92
CA LYS A 121 7.88 -7.16 24.23
C LYS A 121 8.60 -5.96 24.81
N GLU A 122 8.32 -4.76 24.31
CA GLU A 122 8.88 -3.50 24.87
C GLU A 122 8.41 -3.25 26.32
N SER A 123 7.20 -3.69 26.69
CA SER A 123 6.68 -3.57 28.07
C SER A 123 7.33 -4.55 29.05
N HIS A 124 7.93 -5.63 28.57
CA HIS A 124 8.69 -6.59 29.38
C HIS A 124 10.19 -6.22 29.36
N ILE A 125 10.50 -5.06 29.91
CA ILE A 125 11.86 -4.49 29.98
C ILE A 125 12.82 -5.47 30.73
N GLY A 126 13.76 -6.01 29.98
CA GLY A 126 14.82 -6.91 30.48
C GLY A 126 15.34 -7.89 29.44
N ILE A 127 14.74 -7.98 28.28
CA ILE A 127 15.13 -8.91 27.22
C ILE A 127 15.68 -8.13 26.02
N ASP A 128 16.93 -8.37 25.76
CA ASP A 128 17.82 -8.00 24.68
C ASP A 128 17.22 -7.15 23.55
N ILE A 129 17.42 -5.84 23.64
CA ILE A 129 17.08 -4.83 22.61
C ILE A 129 17.61 -5.22 21.21
N LYS A 130 18.69 -6.01 21.15
CA LYS A 130 19.28 -6.51 19.90
C LYS A 130 18.37 -7.48 19.15
N GLU A 131 17.67 -8.37 19.81
CA GLU A 131 16.75 -9.32 19.18
C GLU A 131 15.53 -8.61 18.58
N VAL A 132 14.97 -7.63 19.29
CA VAL A 132 13.84 -6.84 18.81
C VAL A 132 14.24 -6.03 17.59
N HIS A 133 15.43 -5.43 17.57
CA HIS A 133 15.96 -4.69 16.42
C HIS A 133 16.25 -5.58 15.21
N LEU A 134 16.81 -6.78 15.41
CA LEU A 134 17.04 -7.75 14.35
C LEU A 134 15.73 -8.23 13.73
N PHE A 135 14.72 -8.51 14.56
CA PHE A 135 13.40 -8.94 14.11
C PHE A 135 12.67 -7.84 13.34
N ARG A 136 12.73 -6.59 13.81
CA ARG A 136 12.17 -5.43 13.12
C ARG A 136 12.86 -5.17 11.77
N LYS A 137 14.18 -5.31 11.71
CA LYS A 137 14.97 -5.21 10.47
C LYS A 137 14.63 -6.31 9.47
N TYR A 138 14.44 -7.54 9.96
CA TYR A 138 14.03 -8.67 9.13
C TYR A 138 12.64 -8.43 8.53
N ILE A 139 11.68 -8.02 9.32
CA ILE A 139 10.30 -7.75 8.88
C ILE A 139 10.24 -6.56 7.91
N CYS A 140 10.96 -5.48 8.17
CA CYS A 140 11.04 -4.34 7.24
C CYS A 140 11.62 -4.75 5.89
N ARG A 141 12.59 -5.66 5.88
CA ARG A 141 13.21 -6.20 4.67
C ARG A 141 12.25 -7.10 3.89
N GLU A 142 11.58 -8.02 4.57
CA GLU A 142 10.62 -8.95 3.95
C GLU A 142 9.37 -8.23 3.41
N LEU A 143 8.91 -7.18 4.09
CA LEU A 143 7.75 -6.39 3.69
C LEU A 143 8.09 -5.23 2.75
N GLN A 144 9.37 -5.08 2.35
CA GLN A 144 9.86 -3.98 1.50
C GLN A 144 9.47 -2.58 2.03
N ARG A 145 9.38 -2.42 3.35
CA ARG A 145 9.12 -1.12 3.98
C ARG A 145 10.43 -0.38 4.24
N PRO A 146 10.51 0.92 3.92
CA PRO A 146 11.66 1.73 4.33
C PRO A 146 11.71 1.83 5.85
N ILE A 147 12.88 1.65 6.43
CA ILE A 147 13.13 1.85 7.86
C ILE A 147 12.99 3.36 8.16
N PRO A 148 12.16 3.79 9.12
CA PRO A 148 12.05 5.20 9.48
C PRO A 148 13.40 5.80 9.85
N VAL A 149 13.68 7.01 9.38
CA VAL A 149 14.97 7.71 9.52
C VAL A 149 15.45 7.82 10.98
N ARG A 150 14.54 7.88 11.95
CA ARG A 150 14.85 7.93 13.38
C ARG A 150 15.59 6.68 13.91
N GLU A 151 15.47 5.55 13.25
CA GLU A 151 16.08 4.29 13.69
C GLU A 151 17.43 4.02 13.01
N GLN A 152 17.76 4.76 11.94
CA GLN A 152 19.06 4.64 11.29
C GLN A 152 20.22 5.16 12.16
N ILE A 153 19.95 6.08 13.06
CA ILE A 153 20.98 6.71 13.93
C ILE A 153 21.52 5.70 14.97
N PHE A 154 20.69 4.74 15.41
CA PHE A 154 21.11 3.74 16.40
C PHE A 154 21.92 2.57 15.83
N LEU A 155 21.92 2.38 14.51
CA LEU A 155 22.63 1.26 13.87
C LEU A 155 24.11 1.55 13.60
N TYR A 156 24.55 2.81 13.69
CA TYR A 156 25.93 3.23 13.42
C TYR A 156 26.67 3.74 14.66
N GLY A 157 26.05 3.70 15.84
CA GLY A 157 26.54 4.35 17.06
C GLY A 157 27.22 3.44 18.10
N SER A 158 27.81 2.31 17.73
CA SER A 158 28.67 1.57 18.69
C SER A 158 29.81 0.85 17.99
N GLY A 159 30.65 1.63 17.36
CA GLY A 159 31.93 1.20 16.84
C GLY A 159 32.98 2.25 17.13
N SER A 160 33.39 2.39 18.38
CA SER A 160 34.72 2.79 18.83
C SER A 160 34.68 3.14 20.32
N ILE A 161 35.24 2.30 21.14
CA ILE A 161 36.17 2.69 22.20
C ILE A 161 36.92 1.42 22.61
N ASN A 162 38.25 1.49 22.31
CA ASN A 162 39.36 0.62 22.68
C ASN A 162 39.39 -0.80 22.15
#